data_d7c2ae0da84c4396fa328d6654042f13
#
_entry.id   d7c2ae0da84c4396fa328d6654042f13
#
_cell.length_a   1.000
_cell.length_b   1.000
_cell.length_c   1.000
_cell.angle_alpha   90.00
_cell.angle_beta   90.00
_cell.angle_gamma   90.00
#
_symmetry.space_group_name_H-M   'P 1'
#
loop_
_entity.id
_entity.type
_entity.pdbx_description
1 polymer ?
#
loop_
_entity_poly.entity_id
_entity_poly.type
_entity_poly.pdbx_seq_one_letter_code
_entity_poly.pdbx_strand_id
1 'polypeptide(L)'
;MPRPIMLGIVGDSGSGKTTITRGLVRVLGEDQVTHFCTDDYHRFDRQQRAERQITPLHPECNHMDILEQHVAHLRRDEPVLKPVYRHGDGTFGAPAYLRPGRFLVTEGLLGYHTPALRAMFDVRVYLDPPEELRRAWKVARDCSRRGYTTDQVLAELDRREPDSEAFIRPQRHHADVVVSFRQGESDDRDKLDAHLFLRDTLPHPDLSGVVGAADGIVHLDRPGEQELRVSGSISTEHAAEIEEAVWERMHFASHLRQQRLGEFTVGTELHRSESLGLVQLLILYHLVTARAVVALGGGSARAPEAEPAPLSPAGSR
;
A
#
# COMPACT_ATOMS: atom_id res chain seq x y z
N MET A 1 10.51 -23.58 8.21
CA MET A 1 9.39 -22.69 8.60
C MET A 1 8.61 -22.30 7.35
N PRO A 2 7.33 -21.97 7.41
CA PRO A 2 6.64 -21.44 6.25
C PRO A 2 7.34 -20.14 5.79
N ARG A 3 7.35 -19.88 4.48
CA ARG A 3 7.97 -18.68 3.91
C ARG A 3 7.32 -17.38 4.42
N PRO A 4 8.02 -16.26 4.33
CA PRO A 4 7.44 -14.95 4.62
C PRO A 4 6.19 -14.65 3.78
N ILE A 5 5.24 -13.92 4.35
CA ILE A 5 4.07 -13.38 3.64
C ILE A 5 4.41 -11.99 3.12
N MET A 6 4.20 -11.78 1.83
CA MET A 6 4.63 -10.61 1.10
C MET A 6 3.47 -9.65 0.87
N LEU A 7 3.55 -8.45 1.45
CA LEU A 7 2.64 -7.33 1.18
C LEU A 7 3.34 -6.28 0.32
N GLY A 8 2.75 -5.93 -0.80
CA GLY A 8 3.13 -4.73 -1.55
C GLY A 8 2.13 -3.60 -1.28
N ILE A 9 2.64 -2.39 -1.07
CA ILE A 9 1.85 -1.16 -0.97
C ILE A 9 2.40 -0.16 -1.98
N VAL A 10 1.64 0.07 -3.04
CA VAL A 10 2.05 0.93 -4.16
C VAL A 10 1.10 2.13 -4.26
N GLY A 11 1.54 3.18 -4.86
CA GLY A 11 0.79 4.41 -5.10
C GLY A 11 1.74 5.57 -5.30
N ASP A 12 1.24 6.68 -5.78
CA ASP A 12 2.05 7.85 -6.07
C ASP A 12 2.67 8.48 -4.81
N SER A 13 3.62 9.36 -5.01
CA SER A 13 4.26 10.09 -3.91
C SER A 13 3.25 10.97 -3.17
N GLY A 14 3.15 10.80 -1.86
CA GLY A 14 2.17 11.52 -1.05
C GLY A 14 0.81 10.81 -0.90
N SER A 15 0.64 9.58 -1.39
CA SER A 15 -0.64 8.84 -1.30
C SER A 15 -0.97 8.22 0.06
N GLY A 16 -0.12 8.34 1.09
CA GLY A 16 -0.40 7.80 2.42
C GLY A 16 0.19 6.40 2.70
N LYS A 17 1.02 5.83 1.81
CA LYS A 17 1.62 4.49 1.96
C LYS A 17 2.22 4.26 3.34
N THR A 18 3.09 5.16 3.78
CA THR A 18 3.79 5.04 5.07
C THR A 18 2.85 5.06 6.27
N THR A 19 1.69 5.73 6.17
CA THR A 19 0.67 5.74 7.23
C THR A 19 0.03 4.35 7.37
N ILE A 20 -0.36 3.73 6.25
CA ILE A 20 -0.88 2.36 6.25
C ILE A 20 0.18 1.38 6.78
N THR A 21 1.40 1.43 6.24
CA THR A 21 2.51 0.55 6.64
C THR A 21 2.79 0.62 8.14
N ARG A 22 2.90 1.81 8.71
CA ARG A 22 3.18 1.98 10.14
C ARG A 22 2.10 1.37 11.03
N GLY A 23 0.82 1.53 10.68
CA GLY A 23 -0.27 0.90 11.42
C GLY A 23 -0.18 -0.61 11.39
N LEU A 24 0.06 -1.20 10.22
CA LEU A 24 0.21 -2.65 10.08
C LEU A 24 1.43 -3.20 10.84
N VAL A 25 2.57 -2.53 10.76
CA VAL A 25 3.80 -2.92 11.49
C VAL A 25 3.55 -2.92 13.01
N ARG A 26 2.87 -1.88 13.53
CA ARG A 26 2.53 -1.82 14.96
C ARG A 26 1.66 -2.97 15.43
N VAL A 27 0.65 -3.35 14.64
CA VAL A 27 -0.28 -4.44 15.01
C VAL A 27 0.37 -5.80 14.87
N LEU A 28 1.13 -6.03 13.79
CA LEU A 28 1.83 -7.29 13.56
C LEU A 28 3.01 -7.51 14.51
N GLY A 29 3.56 -6.42 15.07
CA GLY A 29 4.77 -6.42 15.89
C GLY A 29 6.03 -6.16 15.06
N GLU A 30 6.84 -5.21 15.49
CA GLU A 30 8.06 -4.79 14.77
C GLU A 30 9.07 -5.93 14.62
N ASP A 31 9.10 -6.86 15.57
CA ASP A 31 9.95 -8.05 15.55
C ASP A 31 9.51 -9.12 14.52
N GLN A 32 8.26 -9.07 14.07
CA GLN A 32 7.68 -10.00 13.11
C GLN A 32 7.68 -9.46 11.67
N VAL A 33 7.91 -8.16 11.51
CA VAL A 33 7.77 -7.47 10.20
C VAL A 33 9.12 -6.96 9.73
N THR A 34 9.49 -7.35 8.53
CA THR A 34 10.56 -6.68 7.79
C THR A 34 9.94 -5.70 6.80
N HIS A 35 10.30 -4.44 6.92
CA HIS A 35 9.79 -3.37 6.05
C HIS A 35 10.92 -2.69 5.30
N PHE A 36 10.72 -2.41 4.01
CA PHE A 36 11.62 -1.57 3.22
C PHE A 36 10.88 -0.82 2.11
N CYS A 37 11.49 0.29 1.68
CA CYS A 37 10.98 1.14 0.61
C CYS A 37 11.67 0.80 -0.72
N THR A 38 10.92 0.77 -1.83
CA THR A 38 11.48 0.56 -3.17
C THR A 38 12.32 1.75 -3.65
N ASP A 39 12.13 2.93 -3.07
CA ASP A 39 12.94 4.12 -3.35
C ASP A 39 14.42 3.93 -2.99
N ASP A 40 14.74 2.95 -2.12
CA ASP A 40 16.11 2.56 -1.82
C ASP A 40 16.88 2.07 -3.07
N TYR A 41 16.15 1.63 -4.08
CA TYR A 41 16.73 1.07 -5.33
C TYR A 41 16.92 2.10 -6.44
N HIS A 42 16.91 3.41 -6.12
CA HIS A 42 17.26 4.43 -7.10
C HIS A 42 18.67 4.18 -7.68
N ARG A 43 18.81 4.35 -8.99
CA ARG A 43 20.08 4.24 -9.70
C ARG A 43 20.92 5.51 -9.62
N PHE A 44 20.23 6.65 -9.49
CA PHE A 44 20.82 7.98 -9.51
C PHE A 44 20.46 8.74 -8.25
N ASP A 45 21.41 9.47 -7.68
CA ASP A 45 21.18 10.41 -6.61
C ASP A 45 20.37 11.64 -7.09
N ARG A 46 20.02 12.55 -6.17
CA ARG A 46 19.19 13.72 -6.52
C ARG A 46 19.84 14.63 -7.55
N GLN A 47 21.16 14.87 -7.45
CA GLN A 47 21.89 15.69 -8.39
C GLN A 47 21.96 15.04 -9.76
N GLN A 48 22.33 13.79 -9.83
CA GLN A 48 22.41 13.01 -11.07
C GLN A 48 21.05 12.93 -11.79
N ARG A 49 19.94 12.83 -11.05
CA ARG A 49 18.59 12.88 -11.65
C ARG A 49 18.28 14.24 -12.27
N ALA A 50 18.68 15.33 -11.60
CA ALA A 50 18.49 16.67 -12.14
C ALA A 50 19.30 16.90 -13.42
N GLU A 51 20.56 16.48 -13.44
CA GLU A 51 21.44 16.56 -14.62
C GLU A 51 20.91 15.75 -15.81
N ARG A 52 20.32 14.58 -15.55
CA ARG A 52 19.74 13.67 -16.55
C ARG A 52 18.31 13.99 -16.92
N GLN A 53 17.69 14.93 -16.25
CA GLN A 53 16.26 15.29 -16.41
C GLN A 53 15.32 14.09 -16.27
N ILE A 54 15.68 13.09 -15.44
CA ILE A 54 14.89 11.90 -15.15
C ILE A 54 14.23 12.00 -13.78
N THR A 55 13.00 11.52 -13.66
CA THR A 55 12.30 11.51 -12.36
C THR A 55 12.50 10.18 -11.62
N PRO A 56 12.34 10.15 -10.29
CA PRO A 56 12.39 8.90 -9.53
C PRO A 56 11.25 7.92 -9.86
N LEU A 57 10.22 8.37 -10.59
CA LEU A 57 9.08 7.57 -11.01
C LEU A 57 9.38 6.74 -12.25
N HIS A 58 10.39 7.14 -13.04
CA HIS A 58 10.76 6.44 -14.25
C HIS A 58 11.49 5.13 -13.93
N PRO A 59 11.13 3.99 -14.55
CA PRO A 59 11.75 2.70 -14.26
C PRO A 59 13.28 2.69 -14.47
N GLU A 60 13.79 3.40 -15.49
CA GLU A 60 15.23 3.50 -15.74
C GLU A 60 16.01 4.26 -14.64
N CYS A 61 15.30 5.03 -13.81
CA CYS A 61 15.88 5.66 -12.64
C CYS A 61 16.10 4.69 -11.47
N ASN A 62 15.67 3.44 -11.61
CA ASN A 62 15.67 2.43 -10.58
C ASN A 62 16.36 1.15 -11.01
N HIS A 63 17.04 0.47 -10.10
CA HIS A 63 17.60 -0.87 -10.28
C HIS A 63 16.49 -1.92 -10.14
N MET A 64 15.61 -2.01 -11.15
CA MET A 64 14.46 -2.90 -11.10
C MET A 64 14.86 -4.37 -11.05
N ASP A 65 15.91 -4.74 -11.75
CA ASP A 65 16.53 -6.08 -11.78
C ASP A 65 17.03 -6.51 -10.38
N ILE A 66 17.72 -5.61 -9.67
CA ILE A 66 18.20 -5.88 -8.31
C ILE A 66 17.04 -5.93 -7.33
N LEU A 67 16.04 -5.05 -7.47
CA LEU A 67 14.83 -5.11 -6.65
C LEU A 67 14.12 -6.46 -6.79
N GLU A 68 13.94 -6.94 -8.02
CA GLU A 68 13.35 -8.27 -8.30
C GLU A 68 14.13 -9.40 -7.63
N GLN A 69 15.45 -9.42 -7.77
CA GLN A 69 16.32 -10.41 -7.15
C GLN A 69 16.19 -10.38 -5.63
N HIS A 70 16.25 -9.21 -5.02
CA HIS A 70 16.16 -9.08 -3.57
C HIS A 70 14.79 -9.49 -3.03
N VAL A 71 13.69 -9.11 -3.70
CA VAL A 71 12.33 -9.53 -3.32
C VAL A 71 12.19 -11.05 -3.43
N ALA A 72 12.75 -11.67 -4.49
CA ALA A 72 12.74 -13.12 -4.67
C ALA A 72 13.55 -13.85 -3.57
N HIS A 73 14.72 -13.35 -3.18
CA HIS A 73 15.50 -13.90 -2.07
C HIS A 73 14.75 -13.79 -0.75
N LEU A 74 14.24 -12.60 -0.43
CA LEU A 74 13.48 -12.36 0.79
C LEU A 74 12.24 -13.26 0.89
N ARG A 75 11.55 -13.52 -0.24
CA ARG A 75 10.40 -14.45 -0.28
C ARG A 75 10.80 -15.89 0.04
N ARG A 76 12.05 -16.28 -0.25
CA ARG A 76 12.60 -17.61 0.10
C ARG A 76 13.22 -17.68 1.50
N ASP A 77 13.00 -16.66 2.33
CA ASP A 77 13.60 -16.52 3.66
C ASP A 77 15.14 -16.35 3.62
N GLU A 78 15.65 -15.80 2.52
CA GLU A 78 17.07 -15.54 2.32
C GLU A 78 17.37 -14.04 2.56
N PRO A 79 18.39 -13.69 3.37
CA PRO A 79 18.73 -12.28 3.62
C PRO A 79 19.43 -11.64 2.45
N VAL A 80 19.36 -10.31 2.37
CA VAL A 80 20.02 -9.51 1.34
C VAL A 80 20.77 -8.30 1.92
N LEU A 81 21.75 -7.79 1.18
CA LEU A 81 22.34 -6.47 1.40
C LEU A 81 21.66 -5.48 0.46
N LYS A 82 20.67 -4.74 0.98
CA LYS A 82 19.94 -3.78 0.17
C LYS A 82 20.62 -2.42 0.10
N PRO A 83 20.50 -1.67 -1.01
CA PRO A 83 20.90 -0.27 -1.06
C PRO A 83 20.07 0.56 -0.08
N VAL A 84 20.56 1.74 0.26
CA VAL A 84 19.88 2.70 1.12
C VAL A 84 19.91 4.08 0.48
N TYR A 85 18.73 4.64 0.20
CA TYR A 85 18.60 6.01 -0.29
C TYR A 85 18.21 6.96 0.85
N ARG A 86 19.00 8.01 1.04
CA ARG A 86 18.77 9.03 2.07
C ARG A 86 17.94 10.19 1.51
N HIS A 87 16.67 10.22 1.85
CA HIS A 87 15.75 11.27 1.37
C HIS A 87 16.13 12.69 1.84
N GLY A 88 16.81 12.84 2.97
CA GLY A 88 17.21 14.14 3.52
C GLY A 88 18.15 14.89 2.59
N ASP A 89 19.28 14.29 2.29
CA ASP A 89 20.31 14.86 1.39
C ASP A 89 20.18 14.42 -0.07
N GLY A 90 19.41 13.36 -0.33
CA GLY A 90 19.18 12.83 -1.68
C GLY A 90 20.33 12.00 -2.23
N THR A 91 21.13 11.40 -1.35
CA THR A 91 22.30 10.57 -1.67
C THR A 91 22.11 9.12 -1.24
N PHE A 92 23.12 8.28 -1.48
CA PHE A 92 23.11 6.89 -1.05
C PHE A 92 23.89 6.73 0.28
N GLY A 93 23.36 5.82 1.13
CA GLY A 93 24.02 5.38 2.35
C GLY A 93 24.81 4.07 2.16
N ALA A 94 25.42 3.60 3.25
CA ALA A 94 25.96 2.23 3.28
C ALA A 94 24.83 1.23 3.10
N PRO A 95 25.06 0.11 2.37
CA PRO A 95 24.07 -0.96 2.25
C PRO A 95 23.63 -1.50 3.63
N ALA A 96 22.34 -1.83 3.74
CA ALA A 96 21.78 -2.38 4.97
C ALA A 96 21.53 -3.89 4.82
N TYR A 97 21.91 -4.65 5.83
CA TYR A 97 21.58 -6.08 5.92
C TYR A 97 20.10 -6.22 6.29
N LEU A 98 19.34 -6.86 5.43
CA LEU A 98 17.91 -7.09 5.59
C LEU A 98 17.64 -8.59 5.72
N ARG A 99 17.09 -9.00 6.86
CA ARG A 99 16.67 -10.38 7.12
C ARG A 99 15.14 -10.45 7.06
N PRO A 100 14.55 -11.43 6.39
CA PRO A 100 13.10 -11.61 6.38
C PRO A 100 12.53 -11.87 7.77
N GLY A 101 11.41 -11.20 8.10
CA GLY A 101 10.54 -11.55 9.20
C GLY A 101 9.41 -12.47 8.73
N ARG A 102 8.44 -12.72 9.59
CA ARG A 102 7.23 -13.50 9.21
C ARG A 102 6.39 -12.81 8.15
N PHE A 103 6.37 -11.48 8.20
CA PHE A 103 5.74 -10.62 7.21
C PHE A 103 6.79 -9.71 6.60
N LEU A 104 6.69 -9.52 5.32
CA LEU A 104 7.54 -8.60 4.59
C LEU A 104 6.66 -7.56 3.91
N VAL A 105 6.83 -6.30 4.31
CA VAL A 105 6.08 -5.17 3.78
C VAL A 105 6.98 -4.33 2.90
N THR A 106 6.62 -4.21 1.64
CA THR A 106 7.32 -3.38 0.66
C THR A 106 6.43 -2.21 0.29
N GLU A 107 6.90 -0.98 0.46
CA GLU A 107 6.19 0.20 -0.02
C GLU A 107 6.98 0.96 -1.07
N GLY A 108 6.31 1.60 -2.01
CA GLY A 108 6.99 2.46 -2.97
C GLY A 108 6.20 2.81 -4.22
N LEU A 109 6.95 3.16 -5.28
CA LEU A 109 6.39 3.68 -6.52
C LEU A 109 6.19 2.60 -7.59
N LEU A 110 7.15 1.68 -7.74
CA LEU A 110 7.23 0.74 -8.86
C LEU A 110 7.09 -0.73 -8.44
N GLY A 111 6.46 -1.01 -7.29
CA GLY A 111 6.37 -2.37 -6.72
C GLY A 111 5.62 -3.38 -7.59
N TYR A 112 4.75 -2.92 -8.50
CA TYR A 112 4.00 -3.79 -9.43
C TYR A 112 4.36 -3.55 -10.90
N HIS A 113 5.45 -2.83 -11.15
CA HIS A 113 5.82 -2.46 -12.53
C HIS A 113 6.07 -3.67 -13.42
N THR A 114 6.79 -4.68 -12.93
CA THR A 114 7.09 -5.88 -13.71
C THR A 114 6.22 -7.07 -13.31
N PRO A 115 5.94 -8.01 -14.24
CA PRO A 115 5.22 -9.25 -13.92
C PRO A 115 5.92 -10.06 -12.82
N ALA A 116 7.26 -10.11 -12.84
CA ALA A 116 8.05 -10.83 -11.86
C ALA A 116 7.84 -10.28 -10.44
N LEU A 117 7.89 -8.95 -10.25
CA LEU A 117 7.60 -8.33 -8.96
C LEU A 117 6.16 -8.62 -8.50
N ARG A 118 5.17 -8.47 -9.40
CA ARG A 118 3.76 -8.74 -9.07
C ARG A 118 3.55 -10.15 -8.53
N ALA A 119 4.19 -11.14 -9.15
CA ALA A 119 4.06 -12.54 -8.76
C ALA A 119 4.65 -12.84 -7.37
N MET A 120 5.51 -11.97 -6.82
CA MET A 120 6.12 -12.17 -5.50
C MET A 120 5.18 -11.83 -4.34
N PHE A 121 4.17 -10.98 -4.54
CA PHE A 121 3.31 -10.50 -3.46
C PHE A 121 2.10 -11.42 -3.24
N ASP A 122 1.82 -11.73 -1.98
CA ASP A 122 0.62 -12.47 -1.56
C ASP A 122 -0.59 -11.54 -1.45
N VAL A 123 -0.36 -10.26 -1.09
CA VAL A 123 -1.37 -9.21 -1.03
C VAL A 123 -0.82 -7.96 -1.69
N ARG A 124 -1.58 -7.38 -2.61
CA ARG A 124 -1.24 -6.18 -3.36
C ARG A 124 -2.24 -5.06 -3.07
N VAL A 125 -1.76 -3.98 -2.45
CA VAL A 125 -2.55 -2.80 -2.12
C VAL A 125 -2.09 -1.61 -2.95
N TYR A 126 -3.02 -0.88 -3.55
CA TYR A 126 -2.73 0.37 -4.26
C TYR A 126 -3.46 1.52 -3.57
N LEU A 127 -2.75 2.62 -3.29
CA LEU A 127 -3.33 3.82 -2.70
C LEU A 127 -3.59 4.87 -3.79
N ASP A 128 -4.86 5.23 -3.95
CA ASP A 128 -5.39 6.07 -5.03
C ASP A 128 -6.23 7.24 -4.50
N PRO A 129 -5.68 8.13 -3.64
CA PRO A 129 -6.41 9.30 -3.21
C PRO A 129 -6.61 10.27 -4.38
N PRO A 130 -7.68 11.10 -4.38
CA PRO A 130 -7.86 12.18 -5.34
C PRO A 130 -6.61 13.07 -5.42
N GLU A 131 -6.31 13.55 -6.62
CA GLU A 131 -5.08 14.29 -6.90
C GLU A 131 -4.94 15.54 -6.00
N GLU A 132 -6.02 16.26 -5.77
CA GLU A 132 -6.03 17.47 -4.91
C GLU A 132 -5.60 17.12 -3.48
N LEU A 133 -6.15 16.03 -2.92
CA LEU A 133 -5.82 15.59 -1.56
C LEU A 133 -4.37 15.10 -1.48
N ARG A 134 -3.93 14.34 -2.47
CA ARG A 134 -2.55 13.86 -2.59
C ARG A 134 -1.55 15.02 -2.63
N ARG A 135 -1.83 16.04 -3.46
CA ARG A 135 -1.00 17.26 -3.57
C ARG A 135 -0.96 18.00 -2.25
N ALA A 136 -2.10 18.19 -1.58
CA ALA A 136 -2.17 18.83 -0.27
C ALA A 136 -1.31 18.10 0.77
N TRP A 137 -1.43 16.77 0.87
CA TRP A 137 -0.61 15.98 1.80
C TRP A 137 0.88 16.06 1.49
N LYS A 138 1.24 16.04 0.21
CA LYS A 138 2.64 16.13 -0.18
C LYS A 138 3.22 17.51 0.14
N VAL A 139 2.49 18.58 -0.12
CA VAL A 139 2.88 19.95 0.25
C VAL A 139 3.07 20.04 1.77
N ALA A 140 2.07 19.64 2.56
CA ALA A 140 2.15 19.66 4.01
C ALA A 140 3.38 18.90 4.54
N ARG A 141 3.63 17.69 4.04
CA ARG A 141 4.78 16.86 4.44
C ARG A 141 6.12 17.48 4.05
N ASP A 142 6.28 17.88 2.80
CA ASP A 142 7.58 18.30 2.27
C ASP A 142 7.96 19.70 2.74
N CYS A 143 6.98 20.59 2.97
CA CYS A 143 7.23 21.88 3.60
C CYS A 143 7.62 21.72 5.09
N SER A 144 6.88 20.89 5.85
CA SER A 144 7.14 20.76 7.30
C SER A 144 8.39 19.95 7.63
N ARG A 145 8.73 18.91 6.85
CA ARG A 145 9.78 17.94 7.18
C ARG A 145 11.07 18.09 6.37
N ARG A 146 10.98 18.70 5.18
CA ARG A 146 12.08 18.76 4.21
C ARG A 146 12.52 20.17 3.86
N GLY A 147 11.82 21.19 4.36
CA GLY A 147 12.15 22.60 4.18
C GLY A 147 11.90 23.15 2.76
N TYR A 148 11.10 22.45 1.93
CA TYR A 148 10.70 22.96 0.62
C TYR A 148 9.63 24.06 0.74
N THR A 149 9.58 24.97 -0.23
CA THR A 149 8.44 25.87 -0.39
C THR A 149 7.29 25.17 -1.12
N THR A 150 6.07 25.69 -0.95
CA THR A 150 4.88 25.17 -1.67
C THR A 150 5.09 25.14 -3.18
N ASP A 151 5.62 26.25 -3.74
CA ASP A 151 5.86 26.35 -5.18
C ASP A 151 6.87 25.32 -5.69
N GLN A 152 7.93 25.05 -4.92
CA GLN A 152 8.89 23.99 -5.25
C GLN A 152 8.25 22.61 -5.29
N VAL A 153 7.38 22.32 -4.31
CA VAL A 153 6.69 21.01 -4.25
C VAL A 153 5.71 20.87 -5.40
N LEU A 154 4.94 21.92 -5.72
CA LEU A 154 3.98 21.90 -6.83
C LEU A 154 4.68 21.76 -8.18
N ALA A 155 5.72 22.55 -8.44
CA ALA A 155 6.52 22.43 -9.66
C ALA A 155 7.13 21.02 -9.84
N GLU A 156 7.58 20.40 -8.75
CA GLU A 156 8.12 19.05 -8.80
C GLU A 156 7.02 18.01 -9.07
N LEU A 157 5.81 18.20 -8.55
CA LEU A 157 4.66 17.33 -8.84
C LEU A 157 4.28 17.42 -10.33
N ASP A 158 4.20 18.63 -10.87
CA ASP A 158 3.87 18.85 -12.29
C ASP A 158 4.93 18.25 -13.22
N ARG A 159 6.20 18.37 -12.86
CA ARG A 159 7.30 17.74 -13.62
C ARG A 159 7.23 16.20 -13.62
N ARG A 160 6.68 15.60 -12.57
CA ARG A 160 6.56 14.14 -12.42
C ARG A 160 5.28 13.57 -13.00
N GLU A 161 4.33 14.41 -13.34
CA GLU A 161 3.00 13.98 -13.78
C GLU A 161 3.05 13.01 -14.99
N PRO A 162 3.84 13.27 -16.06
CA PRO A 162 3.93 12.35 -17.20
C PRO A 162 4.42 10.93 -16.80
N ASP A 163 5.41 10.86 -15.90
CA ASP A 163 5.93 9.57 -15.43
C ASP A 163 4.95 8.88 -14.47
N SER A 164 4.18 9.65 -13.70
CA SER A 164 3.10 9.11 -12.87
C SER A 164 2.03 8.44 -13.72
N GLU A 165 1.57 9.11 -14.77
CA GLU A 165 0.59 8.57 -15.73
C GLU A 165 1.12 7.33 -16.45
N ALA A 166 2.39 7.35 -16.85
CA ALA A 166 2.98 6.27 -17.64
C ALA A 166 3.32 5.04 -16.78
N PHE A 167 3.81 5.20 -15.55
CA PHE A 167 4.44 4.12 -14.80
C PHE A 167 3.81 3.82 -13.44
N ILE A 168 3.16 4.80 -12.77
CA ILE A 168 2.63 4.59 -11.43
C ILE A 168 1.15 4.22 -11.47
N ARG A 169 0.31 5.06 -12.09
CA ARG A 169 -1.14 4.85 -12.14
C ARG A 169 -1.58 3.53 -12.79
N PRO A 170 -0.93 3.03 -13.85
CA PRO A 170 -1.30 1.74 -14.44
C PRO A 170 -1.18 0.56 -13.48
N GLN A 171 -0.32 0.65 -12.46
CA GLN A 171 -0.13 -0.41 -11.46
C GLN A 171 -1.38 -0.65 -10.59
N ARG A 172 -2.32 0.30 -10.56
CA ARG A 172 -3.63 0.16 -9.92
C ARG A 172 -4.37 -1.09 -10.42
N HIS A 173 -4.23 -1.42 -11.69
CA HIS A 173 -4.89 -2.60 -12.30
C HIS A 173 -4.38 -3.93 -11.74
N HIS A 174 -3.22 -3.95 -11.12
CA HIS A 174 -2.61 -5.15 -10.56
C HIS A 174 -2.84 -5.34 -9.06
N ALA A 175 -3.50 -4.38 -8.41
CA ALA A 175 -3.80 -4.46 -6.97
C ALA A 175 -4.98 -5.40 -6.70
N ASP A 176 -4.98 -6.06 -5.54
CA ASP A 176 -6.12 -6.81 -5.02
C ASP A 176 -7.09 -5.91 -4.29
N VAL A 177 -6.51 -4.91 -3.60
CA VAL A 177 -7.23 -3.90 -2.84
C VAL A 177 -6.76 -2.53 -3.29
N VAL A 178 -7.68 -1.69 -3.77
CA VAL A 178 -7.40 -0.28 -4.03
C VAL A 178 -8.06 0.54 -2.92
N VAL A 179 -7.31 1.42 -2.29
CA VAL A 179 -7.78 2.30 -1.23
C VAL A 179 -7.73 3.75 -1.68
N SER A 180 -8.86 4.44 -1.63
CA SER A 180 -8.99 5.86 -1.93
C SER A 180 -9.56 6.59 -0.73
N PHE A 181 -8.74 7.36 -0.03
CA PHE A 181 -9.24 8.31 0.96
C PHE A 181 -9.75 9.55 0.28
N ARG A 182 -10.92 10.05 0.69
CA ARG A 182 -11.58 11.21 0.07
C ARG A 182 -12.11 12.15 1.14
N GLN A 183 -12.23 13.43 0.81
CA GLN A 183 -12.96 14.38 1.65
C GLN A 183 -14.43 13.94 1.69
N GLY A 184 -14.97 13.73 2.89
CA GLY A 184 -16.37 13.42 3.11
C GLY A 184 -17.25 14.68 3.07
N GLU A 185 -18.53 14.51 3.40
CA GLU A 185 -19.50 15.62 3.53
C GLU A 185 -19.21 16.49 4.76
N SER A 186 -18.38 16.02 5.69
CA SER A 186 -17.99 16.76 6.89
C SER A 186 -17.01 17.88 6.55
N ASP A 187 -17.19 19.06 7.14
CA ASP A 187 -16.23 20.18 7.08
C ASP A 187 -14.89 19.86 7.81
N ASP A 188 -14.85 18.76 8.57
CA ASP A 188 -13.67 18.31 9.29
C ASP A 188 -12.70 17.62 8.31
N ARG A 189 -11.61 18.31 7.97
CA ARG A 189 -10.60 17.84 7.03
C ARG A 189 -9.83 16.61 7.49
N ASP A 190 -9.89 16.27 8.76
CA ASP A 190 -9.22 15.11 9.33
C ASP A 190 -10.13 13.85 9.27
N LYS A 191 -11.41 14.01 8.97
CA LYS A 191 -12.39 12.93 8.80
C LYS A 191 -12.55 12.55 7.35
N LEU A 192 -11.65 11.71 6.86
CA LEU A 192 -11.68 11.24 5.47
C LEU A 192 -12.52 9.97 5.34
N ASP A 193 -13.37 9.94 4.34
CA ASP A 193 -14.02 8.72 3.88
C ASP A 193 -12.99 7.77 3.26
N ALA A 194 -13.12 6.48 3.52
CA ALA A 194 -12.31 5.46 2.88
C ALA A 194 -13.16 4.67 1.88
N HIS A 195 -12.74 4.67 0.62
CA HIS A 195 -13.30 3.84 -0.44
C HIS A 195 -12.34 2.70 -0.74
N LEU A 196 -12.77 1.46 -0.52
CA LEU A 196 -12.00 0.26 -0.81
C LEU A 196 -12.64 -0.46 -1.99
N PHE A 197 -11.84 -0.73 -3.00
CA PHE A 197 -12.21 -1.59 -4.12
C PHE A 197 -11.51 -2.92 -3.92
N LEU A 198 -12.31 -3.95 -3.63
CA LEU A 198 -11.87 -5.30 -3.27
C LEU A 198 -12.12 -6.21 -4.47
N ARG A 199 -11.05 -6.75 -5.07
CA ARG A 199 -11.16 -7.60 -6.26
C ARG A 199 -11.24 -9.06 -5.90
N ASP A 200 -11.95 -9.83 -6.69
CA ASP A 200 -12.13 -11.29 -6.52
C ASP A 200 -10.83 -12.11 -6.64
N THR A 201 -9.68 -11.43 -6.64
CA THR A 201 -8.35 -12.06 -6.61
C THR A 201 -7.94 -12.60 -5.25
N LEU A 202 -8.60 -12.14 -4.17
CA LEU A 202 -8.42 -12.61 -2.80
C LEU A 202 -9.78 -12.89 -2.15
N PRO A 203 -9.86 -13.85 -1.22
CA PRO A 203 -11.08 -14.03 -0.42
C PRO A 203 -11.26 -12.85 0.53
N HIS A 204 -12.43 -12.22 0.50
CA HIS A 204 -12.79 -11.13 1.39
C HIS A 204 -13.66 -11.61 2.56
N PRO A 205 -13.65 -10.90 3.71
CA PRO A 205 -14.56 -11.21 4.79
C PRO A 205 -16.00 -10.86 4.38
N ASP A 206 -16.95 -11.74 4.69
CA ASP A 206 -18.37 -11.40 4.53
C ASP A 206 -18.80 -10.42 5.63
N LEU A 207 -19.09 -9.19 5.24
CA LEU A 207 -19.52 -8.10 6.13
C LEU A 207 -21.01 -7.78 5.99
N SER A 208 -21.78 -8.57 5.23
CA SER A 208 -23.20 -8.31 4.95
C SER A 208 -24.06 -8.16 6.20
N GLY A 209 -23.69 -8.82 7.31
CA GLY A 209 -24.41 -8.74 8.58
C GLY A 209 -24.17 -7.47 9.40
N VAL A 210 -23.16 -6.66 9.08
CA VAL A 210 -22.74 -5.47 9.85
C VAL A 210 -22.61 -4.21 8.99
N VAL A 211 -22.95 -4.29 7.72
CA VAL A 211 -22.86 -3.18 6.77
C VAL A 211 -24.27 -2.68 6.43
N GLY A 212 -24.53 -1.40 6.67
CA GLY A 212 -25.78 -0.74 6.31
C GLY A 212 -25.56 0.73 5.97
N ALA A 213 -26.28 1.23 4.96
CA ALA A 213 -26.12 2.61 4.49
C ALA A 213 -26.44 3.67 5.58
N ALA A 214 -27.32 3.33 6.54
CA ALA A 214 -27.67 4.22 7.65
C ALA A 214 -26.53 4.41 8.66
N ASP A 215 -25.52 3.52 8.63
CA ASP A 215 -24.50 3.40 9.67
C ASP A 215 -23.12 3.88 9.23
N GLY A 216 -23.05 4.59 8.10
CA GLY A 216 -21.80 5.15 7.59
C GLY A 216 -20.92 4.16 6.82
N ILE A 217 -21.46 2.96 6.51
CA ILE A 217 -20.81 2.00 5.61
C ILE A 217 -21.77 1.56 4.51
N VAL A 218 -21.28 1.60 3.28
CA VAL A 218 -22.00 1.15 2.09
C VAL A 218 -21.18 0.08 1.40
N HIS A 219 -21.83 -1.05 1.10
CA HIS A 219 -21.28 -2.14 0.31
C HIS A 219 -21.98 -2.19 -1.04
N LEU A 220 -21.21 -2.21 -2.11
CA LEU A 220 -21.70 -2.27 -3.49
C LEU A 220 -21.00 -3.42 -4.22
N ASP A 221 -21.79 -4.41 -4.63
CA ASP A 221 -21.29 -5.51 -5.45
C ASP A 221 -21.27 -5.08 -6.92
N ARG A 222 -20.12 -5.32 -7.57
CA ARG A 222 -19.94 -5.19 -9.02
C ARG A 222 -19.31 -6.46 -9.58
N PRO A 223 -19.51 -6.80 -10.84
CA PRO A 223 -18.84 -7.94 -11.43
C PRO A 223 -17.30 -7.86 -11.29
N GLY A 224 -16.72 -8.80 -10.55
CA GLY A 224 -15.27 -8.91 -10.34
C GLY A 224 -14.65 -7.94 -9.32
N GLU A 225 -15.45 -7.10 -8.67
CA GLU A 225 -14.99 -6.12 -7.69
C GLU A 225 -16.11 -5.75 -6.73
N GLN A 226 -15.81 -5.68 -5.45
CA GLN A 226 -16.70 -5.13 -4.42
C GLN A 226 -16.21 -3.74 -4.02
N GLU A 227 -17.10 -2.79 -3.84
CA GLU A 227 -16.78 -1.47 -3.29
C GLU A 227 -17.32 -1.35 -1.87
N LEU A 228 -16.43 -1.13 -0.92
CA LEU A 228 -16.77 -0.82 0.47
C LEU A 228 -16.44 0.65 0.73
N ARG A 229 -17.42 1.45 1.13
CA ARG A 229 -17.26 2.85 1.52
C ARG A 229 -17.47 2.98 3.01
N VAL A 230 -16.49 3.56 3.67
CA VAL A 230 -16.50 3.83 5.10
C VAL A 230 -16.49 5.33 5.32
N SER A 231 -17.52 5.88 5.96
CA SER A 231 -17.57 7.30 6.28
C SER A 231 -16.45 7.69 7.26
N GLY A 232 -15.80 8.81 7.04
CA GLY A 232 -14.87 9.41 8.01
C GLY A 232 -15.56 9.87 9.30
N SER A 233 -16.90 9.98 9.27
CA SER A 233 -17.74 10.35 10.42
C SER A 233 -18.42 9.15 11.06
N ILE A 234 -18.04 7.92 10.72
CA ILE A 234 -18.55 6.71 11.37
C ILE A 234 -18.37 6.79 12.88
N SER A 235 -19.39 6.39 13.67
CA SER A 235 -19.26 6.39 15.11
C SER A 235 -18.26 5.33 15.59
N THR A 236 -17.63 5.59 16.73
CA THR A 236 -16.67 4.63 17.33
C THR A 236 -17.37 3.32 17.70
N GLU A 237 -18.63 3.39 18.13
CA GLU A 237 -19.43 2.20 18.48
C GLU A 237 -19.65 1.33 17.25
N HIS A 238 -20.07 1.92 16.12
CA HIS A 238 -20.31 1.15 14.91
C HIS A 238 -19.03 0.66 14.26
N ALA A 239 -17.96 1.45 14.28
CA ALA A 239 -16.63 0.99 13.86
C ALA A 239 -16.17 -0.23 14.67
N ALA A 240 -16.42 -0.24 16.00
CA ALA A 240 -16.09 -1.36 16.87
C ALA A 240 -16.90 -2.63 16.55
N GLU A 241 -18.18 -2.51 16.17
CA GLU A 241 -18.99 -3.67 15.72
C GLU A 241 -18.42 -4.32 14.48
N ILE A 242 -17.96 -3.50 13.52
CA ILE A 242 -17.34 -4.00 12.29
C ILE A 242 -15.97 -4.61 12.58
N GLU A 243 -15.18 -3.95 13.42
CA GLU A 243 -13.90 -4.52 13.88
C GLU A 243 -14.12 -5.89 14.52
N GLU A 244 -15.13 -6.04 15.39
CA GLU A 244 -15.46 -7.31 16.01
C GLU A 244 -15.81 -8.37 14.98
N ALA A 245 -16.68 -8.05 14.01
CA ALA A 245 -17.07 -8.97 12.95
C ALA A 245 -15.90 -9.43 12.09
N VAL A 246 -14.91 -8.58 11.83
CA VAL A 246 -13.68 -8.97 11.12
C VAL A 246 -12.80 -9.82 12.02
N TRP A 247 -12.63 -9.48 13.31
CA TRP A 247 -11.83 -10.25 14.26
C TRP A 247 -12.41 -11.65 14.52
N GLU A 248 -13.73 -11.82 14.54
CA GLU A 248 -14.37 -13.13 14.63
C GLU A 248 -13.97 -14.06 13.49
N ARG A 249 -13.73 -13.51 12.30
CA ARG A 249 -13.24 -14.27 11.14
C ARG A 249 -11.74 -14.56 11.19
N MET A 250 -11.03 -13.92 12.10
CA MET A 250 -9.59 -14.08 12.36
C MET A 250 -9.31 -14.61 13.78
N HIS A 251 -10.23 -15.38 14.39
CA HIS A 251 -10.07 -15.85 15.77
C HIS A 251 -8.74 -16.58 16.04
N PHE A 252 -8.16 -17.21 15.02
CA PHE A 252 -6.82 -17.80 15.08
C PHE A 252 -5.68 -16.79 15.22
N ALA A 253 -5.94 -15.51 14.93
CA ALA A 253 -5.02 -14.39 15.06
C ALA A 253 -5.45 -13.40 16.17
N SER A 254 -6.31 -13.79 17.08
CA SER A 254 -6.85 -12.93 18.16
C SER A 254 -5.78 -12.29 19.06
N HIS A 255 -4.59 -12.89 19.14
CA HIS A 255 -3.43 -12.33 19.86
C HIS A 255 -2.91 -11.01 19.23
N LEU A 256 -3.28 -10.71 17.98
CA LEU A 256 -2.95 -9.44 17.31
C LEU A 256 -3.96 -8.33 17.61
N ARG A 257 -5.08 -8.66 18.27
CA ARG A 257 -6.13 -7.71 18.65
C ARG A 257 -5.59 -6.71 19.68
N GLN A 258 -5.10 -5.60 19.19
CA GLN A 258 -4.59 -4.48 20.00
C GLN A 258 -5.25 -3.17 19.55
N GLN A 259 -5.46 -2.26 20.52
CA GLN A 259 -6.17 -0.98 20.31
C GLN A 259 -5.29 0.08 19.59
N ARG A 260 -4.63 -0.26 18.49
CA ARG A 260 -3.70 0.65 17.82
C ARG A 260 -3.95 0.87 16.32
N LEU A 261 -5.05 0.34 15.80
CA LEU A 261 -5.47 0.61 14.42
C LEU A 261 -5.99 2.04 14.29
N GLY A 262 -5.82 2.63 13.13
CA GLY A 262 -6.30 3.96 12.81
C GLY A 262 -5.45 5.13 13.34
N GLU A 263 -4.36 4.87 14.06
CA GLU A 263 -3.48 5.94 14.53
C GLU A 263 -2.56 6.47 13.42
N PHE A 264 -2.47 7.80 13.34
CA PHE A 264 -1.56 8.48 12.43
C PHE A 264 -1.02 9.76 13.07
N THR A 265 0.05 10.32 12.51
CA THR A 265 0.71 11.51 13.08
C THR A 265 0.63 12.67 12.09
N VAL A 266 0.13 13.80 12.57
CA VAL A 266 0.15 15.09 11.87
C VAL A 266 1.09 16.03 12.64
N GLY A 267 2.19 16.44 12.01
CA GLY A 267 3.25 17.14 12.74
C GLY A 267 3.84 16.26 13.85
N THR A 268 3.64 16.64 15.11
CA THR A 268 4.04 15.90 16.32
C THR A 268 2.84 15.30 17.07
N GLU A 269 1.62 15.58 16.64
CA GLU A 269 0.39 15.14 17.32
C GLU A 269 -0.08 13.79 16.78
N LEU A 270 -0.54 12.94 17.71
CA LEU A 270 -1.13 11.64 17.40
C LEU A 270 -2.65 11.81 17.26
N HIS A 271 -3.15 11.38 16.11
CA HIS A 271 -4.57 11.37 15.77
C HIS A 271 -5.04 9.93 15.56
N ARG A 272 -6.36 9.73 15.62
CA ARG A 272 -7.03 8.47 15.30
C ARG A 272 -8.16 8.72 14.30
N SER A 273 -8.28 7.81 13.32
CA SER A 273 -9.38 7.76 12.36
C SER A 273 -9.95 6.35 12.31
N GLU A 274 -11.26 6.22 12.52
CA GLU A 274 -11.94 4.93 12.48
C GLU A 274 -11.92 4.36 11.05
N SER A 275 -12.11 5.18 10.03
CA SER A 275 -12.03 4.74 8.63
C SER A 275 -10.63 4.21 8.27
N LEU A 276 -9.56 4.85 8.74
CA LEU A 276 -8.20 4.35 8.58
C LEU A 276 -8.00 3.03 9.34
N GLY A 277 -8.55 2.91 10.53
CA GLY A 277 -8.49 1.69 11.36
C GLY A 277 -9.10 0.49 10.63
N LEU A 278 -10.29 0.67 10.07
CA LEU A 278 -10.98 -0.38 9.31
C LEU A 278 -10.24 -0.76 8.02
N VAL A 279 -9.63 0.21 7.32
CA VAL A 279 -8.76 -0.08 6.16
C VAL A 279 -7.56 -0.94 6.57
N GLN A 280 -6.88 -0.58 7.65
CA GLN A 280 -5.73 -1.34 8.15
C GLN A 280 -6.14 -2.75 8.60
N LEU A 281 -7.31 -2.88 9.24
CA LEU A 281 -7.84 -4.17 9.69
C LEU A 281 -8.17 -5.09 8.50
N LEU A 282 -8.77 -4.58 7.44
CA LEU A 282 -9.07 -5.36 6.23
C LEU A 282 -7.79 -5.82 5.53
N ILE A 283 -6.76 -4.98 5.44
CA ILE A 283 -5.46 -5.40 4.93
C ILE A 283 -4.83 -6.47 5.83
N LEU A 284 -4.93 -6.31 7.15
CA LEU A 284 -4.46 -7.30 8.12
C LEU A 284 -5.18 -8.64 7.94
N TYR A 285 -6.49 -8.62 7.73
CA TYR A 285 -7.27 -9.83 7.44
C TYR A 285 -6.67 -10.62 6.27
N HIS A 286 -6.37 -9.95 5.16
CA HIS A 286 -5.76 -10.62 3.99
C HIS A 286 -4.37 -11.18 4.31
N LEU A 287 -3.56 -10.47 5.08
CA LEU A 287 -2.22 -10.93 5.47
C LEU A 287 -2.26 -12.19 6.34
N VAL A 288 -3.11 -12.19 7.36
CA VAL A 288 -3.21 -13.36 8.25
C VAL A 288 -3.88 -14.55 7.57
N THR A 289 -4.84 -14.30 6.67
CA THR A 289 -5.45 -15.35 5.84
C THR A 289 -4.42 -15.95 4.88
N ALA A 290 -3.63 -15.13 4.19
CA ALA A 290 -2.55 -15.62 3.33
C ALA A 290 -1.54 -16.45 4.13
N ARG A 291 -1.21 -16.03 5.36
CA ARG A 291 -0.33 -16.78 6.25
C ARG A 291 -0.92 -18.12 6.63
N ALA A 292 -2.22 -18.18 6.96
CA ALA A 292 -2.87 -19.44 7.29
C ALA A 292 -2.81 -20.43 6.12
N VAL A 293 -3.09 -19.99 4.90
CA VAL A 293 -2.98 -20.80 3.68
C VAL A 293 -1.57 -21.35 3.50
N VAL A 294 -0.55 -20.50 3.61
CA VAL A 294 0.85 -20.93 3.46
C VAL A 294 1.28 -21.87 4.58
N ALA A 295 0.83 -21.65 5.80
CA ALA A 295 1.14 -22.53 6.94
C ALA A 295 0.51 -23.93 6.80
N LEU A 296 -0.63 -24.03 6.11
CA LEU A 296 -1.30 -25.30 5.79
C LEU A 296 -0.76 -25.98 4.52
N GLY A 297 0.32 -25.48 3.95
CA GLY A 297 0.97 -26.05 2.76
C GLY A 297 0.45 -25.52 1.43
N GLY A 298 -0.44 -24.51 1.42
CA GLY A 298 -0.84 -23.80 0.21
C GLY A 298 0.25 -22.87 -0.31
N GLY A 299 0.28 -22.64 -1.63
CA GLY A 299 1.25 -21.74 -2.26
C GLY A 299 0.90 -20.26 -2.10
N SER A 300 -0.38 -19.91 -2.24
CA SER A 300 -0.91 -18.55 -2.15
C SER A 300 -2.41 -18.59 -1.85
N ALA A 301 -2.93 -17.57 -1.17
CA ALA A 301 -4.37 -17.33 -1.02
C ALA A 301 -4.98 -16.66 -2.26
N ARG A 302 -4.13 -16.13 -3.15
CA ARG A 302 -4.53 -15.43 -4.37
C ARG A 302 -5.02 -16.41 -5.43
N ALA A 303 -6.11 -16.05 -6.11
CA ALA A 303 -6.51 -16.71 -7.34
C ALA A 303 -5.42 -16.55 -8.42
N PRO A 304 -5.18 -17.56 -9.27
CA PRO A 304 -4.28 -17.41 -10.41
C PRO A 304 -4.70 -16.21 -11.28
N GLU A 305 -3.74 -15.38 -11.69
CA GLU A 305 -4.05 -14.35 -12.70
C GLU A 305 -4.51 -15.06 -13.98
N ALA A 306 -5.67 -14.65 -14.51
CA ALA A 306 -6.08 -15.10 -15.84
C ALA A 306 -4.99 -14.64 -16.84
N GLU A 307 -4.46 -15.55 -17.63
CA GLU A 307 -3.58 -15.18 -18.72
C GLU A 307 -4.31 -14.15 -19.60
N PRO A 308 -3.65 -13.03 -19.97
CA PRO A 308 -4.23 -12.10 -20.91
C PRO A 308 -4.63 -12.88 -22.18
N ALA A 309 -5.89 -12.76 -22.58
CA ALA A 309 -6.35 -13.40 -23.80
C ALA A 309 -5.37 -13.08 -24.94
N PRO A 310 -4.95 -14.09 -25.74
CA PRO A 310 -4.03 -13.85 -26.84
C PRO A 310 -4.64 -12.78 -27.74
N LEU A 311 -3.86 -11.73 -28.02
CA LEU A 311 -4.25 -10.69 -28.96
C LEU A 311 -4.63 -11.38 -30.26
N SER A 312 -5.91 -11.30 -30.65
CA SER A 312 -6.37 -11.78 -31.95
C SER A 312 -5.47 -11.13 -33.01
N PRO A 313 -4.90 -11.90 -33.95
CA PRO A 313 -4.10 -11.32 -35.01
C PRO A 313 -4.97 -10.31 -35.76
N ALA A 314 -4.48 -9.06 -35.84
CA ALA A 314 -5.14 -8.01 -36.59
C ALA A 314 -5.39 -8.53 -38.00
N GLY A 315 -6.67 -8.69 -38.35
CA GLY A 315 -7.08 -9.17 -39.67
C GLY A 315 -6.46 -8.30 -40.75
N SER A 316 -5.62 -8.90 -41.56
CA SER A 316 -5.18 -8.35 -42.83
C SER A 316 -6.40 -8.04 -43.70
N ARG A 317 -6.67 -6.75 -43.92
CA ARG A 317 -7.38 -6.25 -45.11
C ARG A 317 -6.62 -5.03 -45.63
#